data_d80b452d2e6c8a4df7e651cb2eefd289
#
_entry.id   d80b452d2e6c8a4df7e651cb2eefd289
#
_cell.length_a   1.000
_cell.length_b   1.000
_cell.length_c   1.000
_cell.angle_alpha   90.00
_cell.angle_beta   90.00
_cell.angle_gamma   90.00
#
_symmetry.space_group_name_H-M   'P 1'
#
loop_
_entity.id
_entity.type
_entity.pdbx_description
1 polymer ?
#
loop_
_entity_poly.entity_id
_entity_poly.type
_entity_poly.pdbx_seq_one_letter_code
_entity_poly.pdbx_strand_id
1 'polypeptide(L)'
;MSTPYPRVGVGVILTNRDGLVLLGKRKGSHAPYWSIPGGHLELGESFESAAIREVAEETGLAISAPEVVAVTNNLETWRESGLHYISVTLHARADGEPQLLEPEKCEGWIWCDPRALPEPHFDASRQSIACWLAGRCYLPSDVAMVSGGSV
;
A
#
# COMPACT_ATOMS: atom_id res chain seq x y z
N MET A 1 20.06 -17.40 -11.47
CA MET A 1 18.73 -17.53 -10.92
C MET A 1 18.74 -17.12 -9.46
N SER A 2 17.90 -16.20 -9.09
CA SER A 2 17.87 -15.72 -7.73
C SER A 2 17.08 -16.68 -6.82
N THR A 3 17.53 -16.81 -5.57
CA THR A 3 16.75 -17.51 -4.55
C THR A 3 15.52 -16.69 -4.24
N PRO A 4 14.33 -17.32 -4.14
CA PRO A 4 13.14 -16.58 -3.81
C PRO A 4 13.16 -16.16 -2.33
N TYR A 5 13.10 -14.86 -2.12
CA TYR A 5 13.01 -14.26 -0.78
C TYR A 5 11.80 -13.37 -0.73
N PRO A 6 11.20 -13.22 0.46
CA PRO A 6 10.23 -12.15 0.64
C PRO A 6 10.92 -10.81 0.40
N ARG A 7 10.23 -9.92 -0.29
CA ARG A 7 10.71 -8.56 -0.54
C ARG A 7 9.91 -7.58 0.30
N VAL A 8 10.40 -6.36 0.40
CA VAL A 8 9.72 -5.34 1.19
C VAL A 8 9.11 -4.30 0.25
N GLY A 9 7.81 -4.12 0.38
CA GLY A 9 7.11 -3.05 -0.29
C GLY A 9 6.82 -1.94 0.72
N VAL A 10 6.73 -0.72 0.23
CA VAL A 10 6.35 0.44 1.05
C VAL A 10 5.11 1.06 0.45
N GLY A 11 4.05 1.12 1.24
CA GLY A 11 2.81 1.75 0.82
C GLY A 11 2.58 3.02 1.61
N VAL A 12 1.77 3.92 1.07
CA VAL A 12 1.49 5.19 1.75
C VAL A 12 0.00 5.46 1.74
N ILE A 13 -0.57 5.58 2.94
CA ILE A 13 -1.95 6.04 3.10
C ILE A 13 -1.89 7.56 3.17
N LEU A 14 -2.29 8.22 2.08
CA LEU A 14 -2.35 9.68 2.03
C LEU A 14 -3.76 10.11 2.36
N THR A 15 -3.90 10.99 3.36
CA THR A 15 -5.22 11.56 3.69
C THR A 15 -5.23 13.05 3.39
N ASN A 16 -6.39 13.52 2.90
CA ASN A 16 -6.61 14.95 2.72
C ASN A 16 -7.33 15.52 3.94
N ARG A 17 -7.68 16.81 3.87
CA ARG A 17 -8.35 17.48 5.00
C ARG A 17 -9.72 16.89 5.32
N ASP A 18 -10.36 16.23 4.36
CA ASP A 18 -11.67 15.63 4.55
C ASP A 18 -11.60 14.19 5.06
N GLY A 19 -10.39 13.69 5.33
CA GLY A 19 -10.20 12.32 5.80
C GLY A 19 -10.31 11.26 4.71
N LEU A 20 -10.31 11.68 3.44
CA LEU A 20 -10.35 10.74 2.33
C LEU A 20 -8.94 10.24 2.03
N VAL A 21 -8.84 9.02 1.50
CA VAL A 21 -7.55 8.41 1.13
C VAL A 21 -7.37 8.41 -0.37
N LEU A 22 -6.13 8.53 -0.80
CA LEU A 22 -5.79 8.52 -2.22
C LEU A 22 -5.60 7.11 -2.71
N LEU A 23 -6.33 6.77 -3.78
CA LEU A 23 -6.25 5.45 -4.41
C LEU A 23 -6.03 5.61 -5.91
N GLY A 24 -5.20 4.74 -6.47
CA GLY A 24 -4.96 4.68 -7.90
C GLY A 24 -5.43 3.37 -8.48
N LYS A 25 -5.95 3.41 -9.69
CA LYS A 25 -6.35 2.19 -10.40
C LYS A 25 -5.16 1.68 -11.20
N ARG A 26 -4.74 0.45 -10.91
CA ARG A 26 -3.54 -0.13 -11.52
C ARG A 26 -3.74 -0.45 -12.99
N LYS A 27 -2.67 -0.27 -13.76
CA LYS A 27 -2.52 -0.69 -15.15
C LYS A 27 -1.34 -1.62 -15.24
N GLY A 28 -1.34 -2.50 -16.22
CA GLY A 28 -0.27 -3.47 -16.36
C GLY A 28 -0.34 -4.51 -15.26
N SER A 29 0.73 -4.67 -14.49
CA SER A 29 0.72 -5.61 -13.38
C SER A 29 -0.29 -5.16 -12.33
N HIS A 30 -1.04 -6.11 -11.78
CA HIS A 30 -2.10 -5.90 -10.81
C HIS A 30 -3.29 -5.09 -11.34
N ALA A 31 -3.42 -4.97 -12.67
CA ALA A 31 -4.64 -4.41 -13.24
C ALA A 31 -5.78 -5.39 -13.05
N PRO A 32 -7.01 -4.95 -12.82
CA PRO A 32 -7.46 -3.57 -12.67
C PRO A 32 -7.62 -3.13 -11.20
N TYR A 33 -6.80 -3.63 -10.30
CA TYR A 33 -6.95 -3.40 -8.87
C TYR A 33 -6.70 -1.95 -8.47
N TRP A 34 -7.50 -1.48 -7.53
CA TRP A 34 -7.27 -0.21 -6.86
C TRP A 34 -6.29 -0.41 -5.72
N SER A 35 -5.45 0.58 -5.46
CA SER A 35 -4.39 0.48 -4.47
C SER A 35 -3.94 1.85 -3.99
N ILE A 36 -3.42 1.90 -2.75
CA ILE A 36 -2.69 3.07 -2.28
C ILE A 36 -1.40 3.21 -3.08
N PRO A 37 -0.82 4.42 -3.14
CA PRO A 37 0.50 4.59 -3.77
C PRO A 37 1.58 3.84 -2.99
N GLY A 38 2.64 3.46 -3.67
CA GLY A 38 3.75 2.77 -3.06
C GLY A 38 4.62 2.05 -4.06
N GLY A 39 5.63 1.37 -3.57
CA GLY A 39 6.55 0.63 -4.41
C GLY A 39 7.56 -0.15 -3.58
N HIS A 40 8.67 -0.51 -4.18
CA HIS A 40 9.69 -1.32 -3.56
C HIS A 40 10.60 -0.49 -2.66
N LEU A 41 10.95 -1.04 -1.51
CA LEU A 41 12.02 -0.49 -0.70
C LEU A 41 13.34 -0.73 -1.42
N GLU A 42 14.13 0.32 -1.58
CA GLU A 42 15.44 0.21 -2.21
C GLU A 42 16.52 -0.03 -1.16
N LEU A 43 17.59 -0.67 -1.59
CA LEU A 43 18.68 -1.00 -0.70
C LEU A 43 19.23 0.25 -0.02
N GLY A 44 19.33 0.21 1.31
CA GLY A 44 19.87 1.32 2.09
C GLY A 44 18.90 2.46 2.35
N GLU A 45 17.64 2.32 1.94
CA GLU A 45 16.62 3.35 2.09
C GLU A 45 15.83 3.12 3.38
N SER A 46 15.48 4.19 4.08
CA SER A 46 14.56 4.07 5.20
C SER A 46 13.13 3.98 4.68
N PHE A 47 12.20 3.50 5.52
CA PHE A 47 10.79 3.46 5.14
C PHE A 47 10.27 4.86 4.84
N GLU A 48 10.67 5.83 5.66
CA GLU A 48 10.23 7.22 5.49
C GLU A 48 10.74 7.80 4.16
N SER A 49 12.01 7.57 3.84
CA SER A 49 12.57 8.03 2.57
C SER A 49 11.89 7.39 1.37
N ALA A 50 11.61 6.08 1.47
CA ALA A 50 10.90 5.38 0.41
C ALA A 50 9.49 5.93 0.21
N ALA A 51 8.79 6.21 1.31
CA ALA A 51 7.45 6.78 1.24
C ALA A 51 7.45 8.14 0.53
N ILE A 52 8.37 9.01 0.93
CA ILE A 52 8.47 10.35 0.33
C ILE A 52 8.80 10.24 -1.16
N ARG A 53 9.74 9.38 -1.52
CA ARG A 53 10.16 9.17 -2.91
C ARG A 53 9.03 8.64 -3.77
N GLU A 54 8.37 7.57 -3.30
CA GLU A 54 7.30 6.93 -4.08
C GLU A 54 6.13 7.88 -4.30
N VAL A 55 5.73 8.62 -3.28
CA VAL A 55 4.63 9.59 -3.43
C VAL A 55 5.00 10.66 -4.46
N ALA A 56 6.22 11.19 -4.40
CA ALA A 56 6.68 12.20 -5.35
C ALA A 56 6.71 11.65 -6.78
N GLU A 57 7.24 10.45 -6.96
CA GLU A 57 7.35 9.81 -8.28
C GLU A 57 5.99 9.53 -8.91
N GLU A 58 5.04 9.06 -8.10
CA GLU A 58 3.75 8.62 -8.63
C GLU A 58 2.72 9.73 -8.73
N THR A 59 2.74 10.68 -7.80
CA THR A 59 1.68 11.68 -7.68
C THR A 59 2.15 13.12 -7.79
N GLY A 60 3.44 13.36 -7.66
CA GLY A 60 3.99 14.72 -7.63
C GLY A 60 3.75 15.44 -6.31
N LEU A 61 3.11 14.79 -5.35
CA LEU A 61 2.85 15.42 -4.05
C LEU A 61 4.08 15.32 -3.15
N ALA A 62 4.27 16.35 -2.34
CA ALA A 62 5.31 16.38 -1.32
C ALA A 62 4.68 16.07 0.03
N ILE A 63 5.27 15.12 0.75
CA ILE A 63 4.80 14.78 2.10
C ILE A 63 5.95 14.96 3.08
N SER A 64 5.61 15.19 4.34
CA SER A 64 6.60 15.32 5.41
C SER A 64 6.20 14.43 6.58
N ALA A 65 7.22 13.96 7.30
CA ALA A 65 7.05 13.18 8.52
C ALA A 65 6.04 12.03 8.39
N PRO A 66 6.17 11.15 7.37
CA PRO A 66 5.30 9.99 7.31
C PRO A 66 5.59 9.05 8.48
N GLU A 67 4.54 8.39 8.99
CA GLU A 67 4.66 7.50 10.14
C GLU A 67 4.21 6.10 9.79
N VAL A 68 4.95 5.08 10.24
CA VAL A 68 4.58 3.68 10.01
C VAL A 68 3.29 3.37 10.78
N VAL A 69 2.30 2.85 10.08
CA VAL A 69 1.00 2.50 10.65
C VAL A 69 0.61 1.05 10.45
N ALA A 70 1.27 0.33 9.55
CA ALA A 70 0.89 -1.06 9.28
C ALA A 70 2.06 -1.87 8.74
N VAL A 71 2.05 -3.15 9.11
CA VAL A 71 2.91 -4.18 8.50
C VAL A 71 1.99 -5.32 8.11
N THR A 72 2.06 -5.78 6.86
CA THR A 72 1.15 -6.79 6.34
C THR A 72 1.90 -7.93 5.68
N ASN A 73 1.33 -9.14 5.76
CA ASN A 73 1.93 -10.36 5.21
C ASN A 73 1.66 -10.57 3.73
N ASN A 74 0.49 -10.19 3.26
CA ASN A 74 0.08 -10.28 1.85
C ASN A 74 0.14 -11.70 1.28
N LEU A 75 -0.28 -12.67 2.07
CA LEU A 75 -0.22 -14.08 1.68
C LEU A 75 -1.17 -14.43 0.54
N GLU A 76 -2.27 -13.69 0.40
CA GLU A 76 -3.20 -13.91 -0.71
C GLU A 76 -2.50 -13.61 -2.04
N THR A 77 -1.79 -12.50 -2.13
CA THR A 77 -1.03 -12.17 -3.33
C THR A 77 0.03 -13.22 -3.62
N TRP A 78 0.71 -13.70 -2.58
CA TRP A 78 1.72 -14.76 -2.75
C TRP A 78 1.09 -16.04 -3.31
N ARG A 79 -0.07 -16.45 -2.79
CA ARG A 79 -0.74 -17.65 -3.28
C ARG A 79 -1.18 -17.51 -4.73
N GLU A 80 -1.61 -16.32 -5.13
CA GLU A 80 -2.09 -16.08 -6.50
C GLU A 80 -0.95 -15.90 -7.50
N SER A 81 0.14 -15.24 -7.11
CA SER A 81 1.18 -14.83 -8.05
C SER A 81 2.55 -15.44 -7.80
N GLY A 82 2.76 -16.04 -6.63
CA GLY A 82 4.07 -16.53 -6.24
C GLY A 82 5.02 -15.42 -5.77
N LEU A 83 4.55 -14.18 -5.72
CA LEU A 83 5.35 -13.04 -5.27
C LEU A 83 4.99 -12.71 -3.83
N HIS A 84 5.96 -12.84 -2.93
CA HIS A 84 5.75 -12.56 -1.52
C HIS A 84 6.40 -11.24 -1.15
N TYR A 85 5.55 -10.26 -0.83
CA TYR A 85 5.97 -8.95 -0.35
C TYR A 85 5.48 -8.73 1.06
N ILE A 86 6.38 -8.35 1.94
CA ILE A 86 6.00 -7.81 3.24
C ILE A 86 5.83 -6.33 3.03
N SER A 87 4.67 -5.78 3.34
CA SER A 87 4.44 -4.36 3.15
C SER A 87 4.56 -3.61 4.47
N VAL A 88 5.33 -2.53 4.43
CA VAL A 88 5.38 -1.55 5.50
C VAL A 88 4.64 -0.33 4.97
N THR A 89 3.57 0.06 5.64
CA THR A 89 2.71 1.14 5.17
C THR A 89 2.80 2.31 6.14
N LEU A 90 2.96 3.49 5.57
CA LEU A 90 3.06 4.73 6.33
C LEU A 90 1.84 5.59 6.05
N HIS A 91 1.53 6.48 6.98
CA HIS A 91 0.47 7.47 6.82
C HIS A 91 1.09 8.86 6.76
N ALA A 92 0.57 9.70 5.88
CA ALA A 92 0.93 11.11 5.82
C ALA A 92 -0.27 11.92 5.33
N ARG A 93 -0.28 13.18 5.67
CA ARG A 93 -1.27 14.10 5.12
C ARG A 93 -0.72 14.71 3.83
N ALA A 94 -1.60 14.91 2.88
CA ALA A 94 -1.23 15.53 1.62
C ALA A 94 -2.25 16.59 1.25
N ASP A 95 -1.76 17.78 0.94
CA ASP A 95 -2.57 18.87 0.44
C ASP A 95 -2.27 19.05 -1.04
N GLY A 96 -3.30 19.25 -1.85
CA GLY A 96 -3.14 19.45 -3.28
C GLY A 96 -3.67 18.28 -4.07
N GLU A 97 -3.63 18.43 -5.38
CA GLU A 97 -4.17 17.45 -6.29
C GLU A 97 -3.06 16.56 -6.85
N PRO A 98 -3.25 15.25 -6.87
CA PRO A 98 -2.25 14.35 -7.45
C PRO A 98 -2.20 14.51 -8.95
N GLN A 99 -1.02 14.31 -9.51
CA GLN A 99 -0.78 14.28 -10.94
C GLN A 99 -0.62 12.84 -11.39
N LEU A 100 -1.01 12.55 -12.62
CA LEU A 100 -0.83 11.22 -13.20
C LEU A 100 0.53 11.17 -13.88
N LEU A 101 1.57 10.86 -13.12
CA LEU A 101 2.96 10.89 -13.61
C LEU A 101 3.43 9.60 -14.24
N GLU A 102 2.75 8.48 -13.93
CA GLU A 102 3.10 7.17 -14.47
C GLU A 102 1.88 6.54 -15.14
N PRO A 103 1.43 7.11 -16.28
CA PRO A 103 0.19 6.64 -16.92
C PRO A 103 0.29 5.19 -17.43
N GLU A 104 1.48 4.64 -17.58
CA GLU A 104 1.67 3.23 -17.95
C GLU A 104 1.39 2.28 -16.78
N LYS A 105 1.38 2.80 -15.55
CA LYS A 105 1.15 1.99 -14.34
C LYS A 105 -0.17 2.30 -13.65
N CYS A 106 -0.75 3.44 -13.91
CA CYS A 106 -1.94 3.92 -13.21
C CYS A 106 -2.86 4.65 -14.17
N GLU A 107 -4.16 4.33 -14.12
CA GLU A 107 -5.16 4.99 -14.98
C GLU A 107 -5.62 6.32 -14.42
N GLY A 108 -5.48 6.52 -13.11
CA GLY A 108 -5.91 7.76 -12.48
C GLY A 108 -5.98 7.61 -10.97
N TRP A 109 -6.09 8.75 -10.30
CA TRP A 109 -6.16 8.85 -8.85
C TRP A 109 -7.54 9.35 -8.42
N ILE A 110 -8.05 8.81 -7.32
CA ILE A 110 -9.28 9.30 -6.70
C ILE A 110 -9.07 9.45 -5.20
N TRP A 111 -9.80 10.40 -4.60
CA TRP A 111 -9.92 10.50 -3.15
C TRP A 111 -11.16 9.71 -2.75
N CYS A 112 -11.02 8.82 -1.79
CA CYS A 112 -12.05 7.84 -1.47
C CYS A 112 -12.22 7.68 0.03
N ASP A 113 -13.46 7.38 0.45
CA ASP A 113 -13.73 7.04 1.85
C ASP A 113 -13.02 5.71 2.16
N PRO A 114 -12.13 5.68 3.17
CA PRO A 114 -11.41 4.45 3.49
C PRO A 114 -12.30 3.31 3.97
N ARG A 115 -13.55 3.59 4.32
CA ARG A 115 -14.51 2.58 4.73
C ARG A 115 -15.36 2.05 3.60
N ALA A 116 -15.20 2.60 2.40
CA ALA A 116 -15.97 2.21 1.22
C ALA A 116 -15.03 2.09 0.01
N LEU A 117 -14.11 1.13 0.08
CA LEU A 117 -13.07 0.97 -0.93
C LEU A 117 -13.65 0.45 -2.24
N PRO A 118 -13.18 0.98 -3.38
CA PRO A 118 -13.59 0.46 -4.68
C PRO A 118 -13.05 -0.96 -4.91
N GLU A 119 -13.80 -1.74 -5.65
CA GLU A 119 -13.44 -3.11 -5.99
C GLU A 119 -13.09 -3.20 -7.48
N PRO A 120 -12.19 -4.10 -7.89
CA PRO A 120 -11.38 -4.94 -7.02
C PRO A 120 -10.28 -4.12 -6.34
N HIS A 121 -9.91 -4.52 -5.15
CA HIS A 121 -8.93 -3.79 -4.35
C HIS A 121 -7.74 -4.70 -4.03
N PHE A 122 -6.54 -4.17 -4.19
CA PHE A 122 -5.30 -4.92 -3.97
C PHE A 122 -5.18 -5.32 -2.49
N ASP A 123 -4.82 -6.58 -2.24
CA ASP A 123 -4.80 -7.15 -0.90
C ASP A 123 -3.95 -6.34 0.09
N ALA A 124 -2.72 -6.02 -0.27
CA ALA A 124 -1.82 -5.27 0.61
C ALA A 124 -2.40 -3.91 1.00
N SER A 125 -3.04 -3.24 0.05
CA SER A 125 -3.69 -1.96 0.29
C SER A 125 -4.86 -2.11 1.24
N ARG A 126 -5.72 -3.10 1.00
CA ARG A 126 -6.89 -3.38 1.85
C ARG A 126 -6.46 -3.66 3.28
N GLN A 127 -5.46 -4.54 3.46
CA GLN A 127 -4.97 -4.92 4.77
C GLN A 127 -4.36 -3.73 5.50
N SER A 128 -3.60 -2.91 4.79
CA SER A 128 -2.97 -1.71 5.37
C SER A 128 -4.01 -0.71 5.87
N ILE A 129 -5.03 -0.46 5.06
CA ILE A 129 -6.11 0.46 5.44
C ILE A 129 -6.88 -0.11 6.64
N ALA A 130 -7.13 -1.41 6.67
CA ALA A 130 -7.79 -2.06 7.80
C ALA A 130 -6.98 -1.88 9.09
N CYS A 131 -5.68 -2.06 9.04
CA CYS A 131 -4.81 -1.84 10.20
C CYS A 131 -4.89 -0.39 10.69
N TRP A 132 -4.78 0.54 9.75
CA TRP A 132 -4.83 1.96 10.06
C TRP A 132 -6.14 2.35 10.70
N LEU A 133 -7.26 1.91 10.15
CA LEU A 133 -8.59 2.20 10.70
C LEU A 133 -8.78 1.59 12.09
N ALA A 134 -8.21 0.41 12.31
CA ALA A 134 -8.31 -0.27 13.60
C ALA A 134 -7.35 0.29 14.65
N GLY A 135 -6.39 1.14 14.24
CA GLY A 135 -5.37 1.64 15.14
C GLY A 135 -4.38 0.57 15.59
N ARG A 136 -4.20 -0.47 14.79
CA ARG A 136 -3.30 -1.58 15.08
C ARG A 136 -2.31 -1.75 13.94
N CYS A 137 -1.03 -1.75 14.28
CA CYS A 137 0.03 -1.87 13.28
C CYS A 137 -0.02 -3.21 12.54
N TYR A 138 -0.49 -4.25 13.20
CA TYR A 138 -0.52 -5.59 12.62
C TYR A 138 -1.83 -6.29 12.98
N LEU A 139 -2.45 -6.89 11.98
CA LEU A 139 -3.61 -7.77 12.16
C LEU A 139 -3.20 -9.15 11.64
N PRO A 140 -3.49 -10.23 12.39
CA PRO A 140 -3.15 -11.58 11.94
C PRO A 140 -3.82 -11.88 10.60
N SER A 141 -3.09 -12.58 9.73
CA SER A 141 -3.64 -13.00 8.45
C SER A 141 -4.65 -14.14 8.66
N ASP A 142 -5.53 -14.33 7.68
CA ASP A 142 -6.49 -15.43 7.73
C ASP A 142 -5.83 -16.79 7.85
N VAL A 143 -4.69 -16.94 7.17
CA VAL A 143 -3.94 -18.21 7.25
C VAL A 143 -3.46 -18.45 8.66
N ALA A 144 -2.92 -17.41 9.31
CA ALA A 144 -2.44 -17.53 10.69
C ALA A 144 -3.58 -17.86 11.64
N MET A 145 -4.75 -17.27 11.44
CA MET A 145 -5.90 -17.53 12.29
C MET A 145 -6.41 -18.96 12.15
N VAL A 146 -6.45 -19.48 10.93
CA VAL A 146 -6.84 -20.86 10.69
C VAL A 146 -5.84 -21.82 11.33
N SER A 147 -4.55 -21.57 11.14
CA SER A 147 -3.50 -22.40 11.73
C SER A 147 -3.48 -22.29 13.25
N GLY A 148 -3.68 -21.08 13.76
CA GLY A 148 -3.71 -20.82 15.19
C GLY A 148 -4.82 -21.57 15.90
N GLY A 149 -5.94 -21.78 15.23
CA GLY A 149 -7.04 -22.52 15.80
C GLY A 149 -6.74 -24.00 16.03
N SER A 150 -5.71 -24.50 15.38
CA SER A 150 -5.33 -25.90 15.52
C SER A 150 -4.17 -26.13 16.49
N VAL A 151 -3.61 -25.09 17.03
CA VAL A 151 -2.46 -25.17 17.92
C VAL A 151 -2.87 -25.29 19.38
#